data_61a59ea3d26de304abcea69bc7b20c2c
#
_entry.id   61a59ea3d26de304abcea69bc7b20c2c
#
_cell.length_a   1.000
_cell.length_b   1.000
_cell.length_c   1.000
_cell.angle_alpha   90.00
_cell.angle_beta   90.00
_cell.angle_gamma   90.00
#
_symmetry.space_group_name_H-M   'P 1'
#
loop_
_entity.id
_entity.type
_entity.pdbx_description
1 polymer ?
#
loop_
_entity_poly.entity_id
_entity_poly.type
_entity_poly.pdbx_seq_one_letter_code
_entity_poly.pdbx_strand_id
1 'polypeptide(L)'
;MNKKCFKATDYNAPFIEQRADPFVCRGPDGMYYFTASVPEYDRIVLRRAATIDGLRRAEEITIWRKHESGSMSKHIWAPELHWMDGAWYIYFAASEVKNRWKLRPYVLRCAGNDPLTDPWEELGMLQPKDDDKFSF
;
A
#
# COMPACT_ATOMS: atom_id res chain seq x y z
N MET A 1 11.99 -32.75 8.68
CA MET A 1 11.44 -31.55 8.00
C MET A 1 12.02 -31.47 6.61
N ASN A 2 11.25 -31.80 5.57
CA ASN A 2 11.69 -31.59 4.19
C ASN A 2 11.71 -30.08 3.91
N LYS A 3 12.89 -29.50 3.90
CA LYS A 3 13.09 -28.18 3.30
C LYS A 3 12.77 -28.33 1.81
N LYS A 4 11.59 -27.89 1.36
CA LYS A 4 11.33 -27.69 -0.06
C LYS A 4 12.35 -26.67 -0.53
N CYS A 5 13.36 -27.12 -1.25
CA CYS A 5 14.29 -26.24 -1.93
C CYS A 5 13.54 -25.66 -3.12
N PHE A 6 13.31 -24.34 -3.13
CA PHE A 6 12.71 -23.68 -4.28
C PHE A 6 13.64 -23.83 -5.49
N LYS A 7 13.08 -24.24 -6.61
CA LYS A 7 13.82 -24.32 -7.88
C LYS A 7 13.80 -22.95 -8.56
N ALA A 8 14.85 -22.62 -9.29
CA ALA A 8 14.93 -21.36 -10.05
C ALA A 8 13.72 -21.15 -10.99
N THR A 9 13.11 -22.24 -11.47
CA THR A 9 11.90 -22.21 -12.29
C THR A 9 10.66 -21.64 -11.56
N ASP A 10 10.67 -21.64 -10.23
CA ASP A 10 9.54 -21.13 -9.44
C ASP A 10 9.44 -19.60 -9.48
N TYR A 11 10.46 -18.93 -10.01
CA TYR A 11 10.55 -17.45 -10.10
C TYR A 11 10.49 -16.92 -11.53
N ASN A 12 10.01 -17.73 -12.49
CA ASN A 12 9.97 -17.34 -13.91
C ASN A 12 8.86 -16.33 -14.25
N ALA A 13 7.94 -16.08 -13.33
CA ALA A 13 6.85 -15.12 -13.50
C ALA A 13 6.73 -14.25 -12.27
N PRO A 14 6.27 -12.99 -12.40
CA PRO A 14 6.01 -12.14 -11.24
C PRO A 14 4.92 -12.75 -10.35
N PHE A 15 5.02 -12.50 -9.05
CA PHE A 15 4.03 -12.96 -8.07
C PHE A 15 2.65 -12.37 -8.37
N ILE A 16 2.60 -11.06 -8.62
CA ILE A 16 1.42 -10.31 -9.09
C ILE A 16 1.92 -9.38 -10.20
N GLU A 17 1.32 -9.48 -11.38
CA GLU A 17 1.75 -8.70 -12.53
C GLU A 17 1.46 -7.21 -12.37
N GLN A 18 2.34 -6.38 -12.98
CA GLN A 18 2.20 -4.92 -13.05
C GLN A 18 1.98 -4.24 -11.69
N ARG A 19 2.71 -4.71 -10.67
CA ARG A 19 2.71 -4.12 -9.34
C ARG A 19 4.15 -3.86 -8.91
N ALA A 20 4.47 -2.57 -8.71
CA ALA A 20 5.76 -2.13 -8.21
C ALA A 20 5.73 -1.95 -6.69
N ASP A 21 6.90 -2.00 -6.04
CA ASP A 21 7.05 -1.80 -4.60
C ASP A 21 6.08 -2.66 -3.78
N PRO A 22 6.05 -3.98 -4.00
CA PRO A 22 5.08 -4.85 -3.32
C PRO A 22 5.34 -4.90 -1.82
N PHE A 23 4.27 -4.83 -1.04
CA PHE A 23 4.31 -4.95 0.40
C PHE A 23 3.31 -6.01 0.86
N VAL A 24 3.76 -6.93 1.72
CA VAL A 24 2.93 -7.98 2.31
C VAL A 24 3.08 -7.93 3.83
N CYS A 25 1.97 -7.96 4.54
CA CYS A 25 1.97 -8.11 5.99
C CYS A 25 0.90 -9.13 6.43
N ARG A 26 1.05 -9.60 7.67
CA ARG A 26 0.04 -10.41 8.34
C ARG A 26 -0.73 -9.54 9.33
N GLY A 27 -2.05 -9.56 9.21
CA GLY A 27 -2.93 -8.80 10.09
C GLY A 27 -3.19 -9.49 11.44
N PRO A 28 -3.84 -8.79 12.37
CA PRO A 28 -4.21 -9.34 13.68
C PRO A 28 -5.24 -10.47 13.58
N ASP A 29 -5.97 -10.54 12.47
CA ASP A 29 -6.90 -11.61 12.12
C ASP A 29 -6.21 -12.89 11.59
N GLY A 30 -4.87 -12.87 11.46
CA GLY A 30 -4.09 -13.97 10.90
C GLY A 30 -4.09 -14.03 9.37
N MET A 31 -4.85 -13.17 8.70
CA MET A 31 -4.87 -13.07 7.24
C MET A 31 -3.65 -12.32 6.72
N TYR A 32 -3.26 -12.61 5.46
CA TYR A 32 -2.24 -11.87 4.75
C TYR A 32 -2.87 -10.76 3.91
N TYR A 33 -2.18 -9.63 3.87
CA TYR A 33 -2.57 -8.45 3.13
C TYR A 33 -1.47 -8.05 2.17
N PHE A 34 -1.86 -7.60 0.98
CA PHE A 34 -0.96 -7.13 -0.07
C PHE A 34 -1.36 -5.74 -0.53
N THR A 35 -0.38 -4.90 -0.73
CA THR A 35 -0.52 -3.61 -1.41
C THR A 35 0.70 -3.35 -2.30
N ALA A 36 0.59 -2.47 -3.26
CA ALA A 36 1.67 -2.09 -4.18
C ALA A 36 1.31 -0.84 -4.97
N SER A 37 2.29 -0.24 -5.63
CA SER A 37 2.05 0.79 -6.64
C SER A 37 1.36 0.17 -7.86
N VAL A 38 0.27 0.78 -8.32
CA VAL A 38 -0.39 0.41 -9.58
C VAL A 38 0.17 1.22 -10.74
N PRO A 39 0.14 0.73 -12.00
CA PRO A 39 0.75 1.43 -13.14
C PRO A 39 0.24 2.85 -13.38
N GLU A 40 -1.02 3.11 -13.07
CA GLU A 40 -1.67 4.42 -13.26
C GLU A 40 -1.24 5.45 -12.21
N TYR A 41 -0.66 5.02 -11.09
CA TYR A 41 -0.24 5.86 -9.96
C TYR A 41 -1.35 6.76 -9.41
N ASP A 42 -2.58 6.26 -9.40
CA ASP A 42 -3.78 7.05 -9.13
C ASP A 42 -4.61 6.56 -7.93
N ARG A 43 -4.21 5.44 -7.31
CA ARG A 43 -5.00 4.81 -6.25
C ARG A 43 -4.15 3.90 -5.36
N ILE A 44 -4.72 3.53 -4.23
CA ILE A 44 -4.21 2.50 -3.35
C ILE A 44 -5.16 1.32 -3.34
N VAL A 45 -4.59 0.14 -3.49
CA VAL A 45 -5.32 -1.14 -3.56
C VAL A 45 -4.88 -2.07 -2.46
N LEU A 46 -5.79 -2.92 -2.00
CA LEU A 46 -5.50 -4.00 -1.06
C LEU A 46 -6.03 -5.33 -1.60
N ARG A 47 -5.29 -6.39 -1.30
CA ARG A 47 -5.75 -7.79 -1.40
C ARG A 47 -5.62 -8.46 -0.05
N ARG A 48 -6.48 -9.44 0.23
CA ARG A 48 -6.44 -10.25 1.44
C ARG A 48 -6.64 -11.71 1.10
N ALA A 49 -5.87 -12.58 1.76
CA ALA A 49 -6.00 -14.03 1.64
C ALA A 49 -5.52 -14.75 2.90
N ALA A 50 -5.94 -15.99 3.09
CA ALA A 50 -5.52 -16.82 4.21
C ALA A 50 -4.06 -17.28 4.10
N THR A 51 -3.49 -17.25 2.88
CA THR A 51 -2.11 -17.63 2.59
C THR A 51 -1.46 -16.60 1.68
N ILE A 52 -0.13 -16.54 1.70
CA ILE A 52 0.61 -15.65 0.78
C ILE A 52 0.32 -16.04 -0.68
N ASP A 53 0.34 -17.32 -1.02
CA ASP A 53 0.03 -17.77 -2.38
C ASP A 53 -1.39 -17.40 -2.81
N GLY A 54 -2.34 -17.40 -1.89
CA GLY A 54 -3.73 -16.99 -2.14
C GLY A 54 -3.88 -15.54 -2.57
N LEU A 55 -2.92 -14.67 -2.24
CA LEU A 55 -2.91 -13.26 -2.67
C LEU A 55 -2.87 -13.09 -4.18
N ARG A 56 -2.30 -14.06 -4.91
CA ARG A 56 -2.23 -14.05 -6.37
C ARG A 56 -3.61 -13.97 -7.03
N ARG A 57 -4.61 -14.63 -6.43
CA ARG A 57 -5.98 -14.80 -6.95
C ARG A 57 -7.00 -13.99 -6.16
N ALA A 58 -6.58 -13.34 -5.09
CA ALA A 58 -7.47 -12.54 -4.27
C ALA A 58 -8.00 -11.34 -5.08
N GLU A 59 -9.25 -10.99 -4.83
CA GLU A 59 -9.84 -9.77 -5.38
C GLU A 59 -9.05 -8.55 -4.91
N GLU A 60 -8.78 -7.64 -5.85
CA GLU A 60 -8.10 -6.37 -5.55
C GLU A 60 -9.13 -5.27 -5.35
N ILE A 61 -9.12 -4.69 -4.16
CA ILE A 61 -10.06 -3.64 -3.76
C ILE A 61 -9.34 -2.29 -3.76
N THR A 62 -9.89 -1.32 -4.47
CA THR A 62 -9.44 0.08 -4.36
C THR A 62 -10.01 0.66 -3.08
N ILE A 63 -9.13 1.06 -2.16
CA ILE A 63 -9.53 1.62 -0.86
C ILE A 63 -9.46 3.14 -0.80
N TRP A 64 -8.71 3.76 -1.71
CA TRP A 64 -8.54 5.20 -1.79
C TRP A 64 -8.06 5.63 -3.18
N ARG A 65 -8.50 6.81 -3.63
CA ARG A 65 -8.08 7.42 -4.90
C ARG A 65 -7.46 8.78 -4.68
N LYS A 66 -6.49 9.12 -5.55
CA LYS A 66 -5.84 10.43 -5.55
C LYS A 66 -6.83 11.59 -5.67
N HIS A 67 -6.41 12.76 -5.19
CA HIS A 67 -7.12 14.00 -5.46
C HIS A 67 -6.92 14.45 -6.93
N GLU A 68 -7.83 15.29 -7.42
CA GLU A 68 -7.71 15.89 -8.74
C GLU A 68 -6.64 16.98 -8.79
N SER A 69 -6.42 17.68 -7.67
CA SER A 69 -5.44 18.75 -7.52
C SER A 69 -4.97 18.87 -6.08
N GLY A 70 -3.93 19.68 -5.85
CA GLY A 70 -3.35 19.86 -4.52
C GLY A 70 -2.56 18.65 -4.04
N SER A 71 -2.49 18.48 -2.73
CA SER A 71 -1.78 17.36 -2.11
C SER A 71 -2.36 16.02 -2.55
N MET A 72 -1.50 15.00 -2.65
CA MET A 72 -1.88 13.63 -3.01
C MET A 72 -2.62 13.53 -4.37
N SER A 73 -2.27 14.38 -5.32
CA SER A 73 -2.90 14.41 -6.64
C SER A 73 -2.07 13.78 -7.76
N LYS A 74 -0.84 13.35 -7.46
CA LYS A 74 0.09 12.76 -8.43
C LYS A 74 1.00 11.74 -7.78
N HIS A 75 1.43 10.73 -8.57
CA HIS A 75 2.45 9.74 -8.18
C HIS A 75 2.15 9.06 -6.84
N ILE A 76 1.04 8.34 -6.77
CA ILE A 76 0.70 7.54 -5.60
C ILE A 76 1.56 6.28 -5.63
N TRP A 77 2.64 6.26 -4.80
CA TRP A 77 3.70 5.26 -4.86
C TRP A 77 3.95 4.58 -3.53
N ALA A 78 4.43 3.35 -3.63
CA ALA A 78 5.02 2.56 -2.54
C ALA A 78 4.17 2.54 -1.26
N PRO A 79 2.89 2.15 -1.32
CA PRO A 79 2.09 2.03 -0.11
C PRO A 79 2.58 0.90 0.79
N GLU A 80 2.59 1.15 2.09
CA GLU A 80 2.88 0.16 3.12
C GLU A 80 1.73 0.10 4.13
N LEU A 81 1.21 -1.09 4.40
CA LEU A 81 0.09 -1.31 5.30
C LEU A 81 0.57 -1.79 6.67
N HIS A 82 0.18 -1.12 7.73
CA HIS A 82 0.55 -1.44 9.10
C HIS A 82 -0.66 -1.49 10.03
N TRP A 83 -0.67 -2.46 10.94
CA TRP A 83 -1.59 -2.49 12.07
C TRP A 83 -0.87 -1.99 13.31
N MET A 84 -1.36 -0.90 13.90
CA MET A 84 -0.77 -0.27 15.08
C MET A 84 -1.86 0.33 15.96
N ASP A 85 -1.75 0.11 17.27
CA ASP A 85 -2.62 0.73 18.28
C ASP A 85 -4.12 0.60 17.97
N GLY A 86 -4.52 -0.58 17.47
CA GLY A 86 -5.92 -0.89 17.20
C GLY A 86 -6.50 -0.30 15.94
N ALA A 87 -5.68 0.18 15.01
CA ALA A 87 -6.10 0.70 13.72
C ALA A 87 -5.14 0.30 12.58
N TRP A 88 -5.62 0.39 11.35
CA TRP A 88 -4.81 0.22 10.15
C TRP A 88 -4.28 1.57 9.67
N TYR A 89 -3.04 1.57 9.21
CA TYR A 89 -2.38 2.74 8.63
C TYR A 89 -1.77 2.37 7.30
N ILE A 90 -1.86 3.29 6.33
CA ILE A 90 -1.10 3.20 5.09
C ILE A 90 -0.20 4.42 4.98
N TYR A 91 1.10 4.17 4.84
CA TYR A 91 2.11 5.17 4.52
C TYR A 91 2.43 5.05 3.04
N PHE A 92 2.48 6.16 2.34
CA PHE A 92 2.74 6.16 0.90
C PHE A 92 3.38 7.48 0.46
N ALA A 93 4.06 7.44 -0.68
CA ALA A 93 4.59 8.64 -1.31
C ALA A 93 3.56 9.23 -2.28
N ALA A 94 3.49 10.55 -2.28
CA ALA A 94 2.68 11.28 -3.25
C ALA A 94 3.25 12.67 -3.52
N SER A 95 2.81 13.27 -4.62
CA SER A 95 3.15 14.63 -5.00
C SER A 95 1.91 15.40 -5.47
N GLU A 96 2.13 16.59 -5.96
CA GLU A 96 1.09 17.44 -6.52
C GLU A 96 1.23 17.54 -8.05
N VAL A 97 0.13 17.68 -8.77
CA VAL A 97 0.14 17.93 -10.22
C VAL A 97 1.05 19.10 -10.59
N LYS A 98 1.02 20.17 -9.81
CA LYS A 98 1.84 21.38 -10.05
C LYS A 98 3.33 21.15 -9.78
N ASN A 99 3.69 20.21 -8.93
CA ASN A 99 5.06 19.88 -8.58
C ASN A 99 5.26 18.37 -8.43
N ARG A 100 5.13 17.67 -9.53
CA ARG A 100 5.05 16.21 -9.59
C ARG A 100 6.28 15.46 -9.04
N TRP A 101 7.42 16.13 -8.93
CA TRP A 101 8.65 15.52 -8.43
C TRP A 101 8.96 15.87 -6.97
N LYS A 102 8.15 16.70 -6.34
CA LYS A 102 8.21 16.94 -4.90
C LYS A 102 7.42 15.87 -4.15
N LEU A 103 8.00 14.67 -4.06
CA LEU A 103 7.42 13.54 -3.34
C LEU A 103 7.52 13.76 -1.83
N ARG A 104 6.45 13.47 -1.12
CA ARG A 104 6.37 13.54 0.34
C ARG A 104 5.60 12.34 0.88
N PRO A 105 5.89 11.89 2.11
CA PRO A 105 5.13 10.83 2.74
C PRO A 105 3.80 11.33 3.26
N TYR A 106 2.75 10.56 3.00
CA TYR A 106 1.39 10.79 3.48
C TYR A 106 0.87 9.57 4.21
N VAL A 107 -0.16 9.77 5.02
CA VAL A 107 -0.74 8.74 5.86
C VAL A 107 -2.25 8.68 5.71
N LEU A 108 -2.77 7.48 5.53
CA LEU A 108 -4.20 7.15 5.67
C LEU A 108 -4.39 6.30 6.93
N ARG A 109 -5.55 6.40 7.56
CA ARG A 109 -5.95 5.61 8.72
C ARG A 109 -7.32 5.00 8.53
N CYS A 110 -7.46 3.73 8.90
CA CYS A 110 -8.76 3.06 8.99
C CYS A 110 -8.95 2.58 10.43
N ALA A 111 -9.90 3.18 11.13
CA ALA A 111 -10.24 2.82 12.51
C ALA A 111 -11.14 1.60 12.59
N GLY A 112 -11.70 1.16 11.46
CA GLY A 112 -12.59 -0.01 11.38
C GLY A 112 -11.82 -1.33 11.46
N ASN A 113 -12.58 -2.42 11.56
CA ASN A 113 -12.02 -3.76 11.67
C ASN A 113 -11.60 -4.35 10.33
N ASP A 114 -12.22 -3.93 9.23
CA ASP A 114 -11.96 -4.43 7.88
C ASP A 114 -11.38 -3.34 6.98
N PRO A 115 -10.08 -3.37 6.70
CA PRO A 115 -9.43 -2.35 5.89
C PRO A 115 -9.84 -2.37 4.42
N LEU A 116 -10.50 -3.43 3.94
CA LEU A 116 -10.98 -3.54 2.56
C LEU A 116 -12.33 -2.85 2.35
N THR A 117 -13.13 -2.72 3.39
CA THR A 117 -14.53 -2.23 3.29
C THR A 117 -14.82 -1.01 4.16
N ASP A 118 -14.10 -0.85 5.27
CA ASP A 118 -14.31 0.26 6.19
C ASP A 118 -13.67 1.56 5.68
N PRO A 119 -14.18 2.74 6.09
CA PRO A 119 -13.68 4.01 5.61
C PRO A 119 -12.22 4.27 5.99
N TRP A 120 -11.49 4.88 5.06
CA TRP A 120 -10.14 5.42 5.27
C TRP A 120 -10.19 6.93 5.39
N GLU A 121 -9.55 7.48 6.43
CA GLU A 121 -9.40 8.91 6.61
C GLU A 121 -7.98 9.37 6.24
N GLU A 122 -7.87 10.55 5.66
CA GLU A 122 -6.60 11.18 5.34
C GLU A 122 -6.05 11.90 6.57
N LEU A 123 -4.87 11.48 7.04
CA LEU A 123 -4.18 12.18 8.13
C LEU A 123 -3.22 13.27 7.62
N GLY A 124 -2.98 13.30 6.30
CA GLY A 124 -2.13 14.30 5.67
C GLY A 124 -0.65 13.91 5.59
N MET A 125 0.20 14.89 5.39
CA MET A 125 1.63 14.70 5.23
C MET A 125 2.29 14.32 6.56
N LEU A 126 3.15 13.32 6.52
CA LEU A 126 4.02 12.99 7.63
C LEU A 126 5.20 13.96 7.65
N GLN A 127 5.26 14.83 8.65
CA GLN A 127 6.36 15.77 8.83
C GLN A 127 7.07 15.46 10.16
N PRO A 128 8.32 14.93 10.11
CA PRO A 128 9.14 14.83 11.30
C PRO A 128 9.55 16.24 11.74
N LYS A 129 9.03 16.72 12.85
CA LYS A 129 9.21 18.10 13.32
C LYS A 129 8.66 19.11 12.30
N ASP A 130 9.28 20.25 12.14
CA ASP A 130 8.89 21.30 11.19
C ASP A 130 9.64 21.20 9.85
N ASP A 131 10.04 19.99 9.46
CA ASP A 131 10.83 19.77 8.25
C ASP A 131 9.97 19.29 7.09
N ASP A 132 9.67 20.19 6.16
CA ASP A 132 8.96 19.88 4.90
C ASP A 132 9.86 19.28 3.80
N LYS A 133 11.16 19.13 4.09
CA LYS A 133 12.15 18.58 3.15
C LYS A 133 12.25 17.06 3.24
N PHE A 134 11.62 16.46 4.24
CA PHE A 134 11.60 15.01 4.36
C PHE A 134 10.97 14.40 3.12
N SER A 135 11.76 13.63 2.39
CA SER A 135 11.36 12.99 1.14
C SER A 135 11.35 11.47 1.28
N PHE A 136 10.55 10.84 0.48
CA PHE A 136 10.46 9.38 0.37
C PHE A 136 11.62 8.82 -0.44
#